data_34ad1c5bbe2e2599ae138fe555e77acf
#
_entry.id   34ad1c5bbe2e2599ae138fe555e77acf
#
_cell.length_a   1.000
_cell.length_b   1.000
_cell.length_c   1.000
_cell.angle_alpha   90.00
_cell.angle_beta   90.00
_cell.angle_gamma   90.00
#
_symmetry.space_group_name_H-M   'P 1'
#
loop_
_entity.id
_entity.type
_entity.pdbx_description
1 polymer ?
#
loop_
_entity_poly.entity_id
_entity_poly.type
_entity_poly.pdbx_seq_one_letter_code
_entity_poly.pdbx_strand_id
1 'polypeptide(L)'
;ALAEESVTDVVFESETIPLDEQALQPMAGLRTNFAETAFFYPQLRTNEQGEVTFSFTMPQSLTRWNFRGYSHTKDMMTGMLDATAVTSKEFMLTPNMPRFVRVGDKTQIAAGIANLTDKEIRGTAVLTLFDPMTEKIISTRRQKFSVEAGKTASVDFRFDVTDRYDLLGVRMVADGGKFSDG
;
A
#
# COMPACT_ATOMS: atom_id res chain seq x y z
N ALA A 1 -16.82 -14.82 40.77
CA ALA A 1 -15.83 -13.75 40.69
C ALA A 1 -15.35 -13.70 39.27
N LEU A 2 -15.88 -12.78 38.46
CA LEU A 2 -15.44 -12.48 37.09
C LEU A 2 -14.37 -11.41 37.25
N ALA A 3 -13.18 -11.69 36.74
CA ALA A 3 -12.11 -10.72 36.68
C ALA A 3 -12.44 -9.72 35.56
N GLU A 4 -12.55 -8.45 35.88
CA GLU A 4 -12.59 -7.34 34.94
C GLU A 4 -11.16 -7.16 34.41
N GLU A 5 -10.96 -7.44 33.12
CA GLU A 5 -9.77 -7.00 32.39
C GLU A 5 -9.84 -5.48 32.20
N SER A 6 -8.92 -4.78 32.85
CA SER A 6 -8.74 -3.34 32.66
C SER A 6 -8.19 -3.06 31.27
N VAL A 7 -9.04 -2.48 30.42
CA VAL A 7 -8.59 -1.85 29.17
C VAL A 7 -7.80 -0.59 29.55
N THR A 8 -6.48 -0.64 29.37
CA THR A 8 -5.64 0.54 29.50
C THR A 8 -5.91 1.47 28.33
N ASP A 9 -6.60 2.59 28.64
CA ASP A 9 -6.76 3.70 27.71
C ASP A 9 -5.38 4.28 27.37
N VAL A 10 -4.91 3.96 26.17
CA VAL A 10 -3.72 4.60 25.61
C VAL A 10 -4.15 5.94 25.04
N VAL A 11 -3.88 7.02 25.76
CA VAL A 11 -4.09 8.39 25.30
C VAL A 11 -3.09 8.68 24.18
N PHE A 12 -3.58 8.77 22.96
CA PHE A 12 -2.79 9.17 21.80
C PHE A 12 -2.82 10.70 21.65
N GLU A 13 -1.73 11.37 21.99
CA GLU A 13 -1.51 12.75 21.60
C GLU A 13 -1.25 12.83 20.09
N SER A 14 -2.20 13.38 19.34
CA SER A 14 -2.02 13.72 17.94
C SER A 14 -1.40 15.13 17.85
N GLU A 15 -0.11 15.23 17.67
CA GLU A 15 0.53 16.49 17.33
C GLU A 15 0.15 16.95 15.92
N THR A 16 -0.52 18.10 15.84
CA THR A 16 -0.71 18.84 14.58
C THR A 16 0.56 19.65 14.32
N ILE A 17 1.36 19.24 13.34
CA ILE A 17 2.58 19.96 12.97
C ILE A 17 2.25 21.02 11.92
N PRO A 18 2.88 22.24 11.96
CA PRO A 18 2.71 23.25 10.94
C PRO A 18 3.11 22.73 9.55
N LEU A 19 2.36 23.15 8.53
CA LEU A 19 2.57 22.82 7.13
C LEU A 19 3.96 23.32 6.67
N ASP A 20 4.91 22.41 6.57
CA ASP A 20 6.18 22.66 5.91
C ASP A 20 6.03 22.30 4.43
N GLU A 21 6.29 23.25 3.52
CA GLU A 21 6.15 23.08 2.06
C GLU A 21 7.07 21.97 1.47
N GLN A 22 8.00 21.42 2.27
CA GLN A 22 8.90 20.35 1.84
C GLN A 22 8.31 18.94 1.92
N ALA A 23 7.08 18.76 2.39
CA ALA A 23 6.48 17.45 2.63
C ALA A 23 6.00 16.71 1.35
N LEU A 24 6.08 17.31 0.16
CA LEU A 24 5.74 16.67 -1.13
C LEU A 24 6.91 15.94 -1.79
N GLN A 25 8.07 15.90 -1.15
CA GLN A 25 9.18 15.07 -1.66
C GLN A 25 8.74 13.59 -1.69
N PRO A 26 9.14 12.82 -2.73
CA PRO A 26 8.82 11.41 -2.78
C PRO A 26 9.41 10.74 -1.54
N MET A 27 8.54 10.39 -0.60
CA MET A 27 8.96 9.65 0.60
C MET A 27 9.48 8.29 0.14
N ALA A 28 10.67 7.92 0.58
CA ALA A 28 11.25 6.63 0.28
C ALA A 28 10.27 5.53 0.66
N GLY A 29 10.02 4.59 -0.28
CA GLY A 29 9.10 3.47 -0.06
C GLY A 29 7.67 3.67 -0.56
N LEU A 30 7.28 4.86 -1.03
CA LEU A 30 5.95 5.08 -1.61
C LEU A 30 5.82 4.28 -2.93
N ARG A 31 4.81 3.42 -2.97
CA ARG A 31 4.44 2.67 -4.18
C ARG A 31 3.51 3.52 -5.04
N THR A 32 3.74 3.53 -6.35
CA THR A 32 2.98 4.35 -7.29
C THR A 32 2.43 3.56 -8.48
N ASN A 33 3.07 2.45 -8.84
CA ASN A 33 2.65 1.59 -9.95
C ASN A 33 1.78 0.44 -9.43
N PHE A 34 0.47 0.61 -9.43
CA PHE A 34 -0.53 -0.40 -9.05
C PHE A 34 -1.24 -1.01 -10.26
N ALA A 35 -0.57 -1.10 -11.42
CA ALA A 35 -1.14 -1.72 -12.60
C ALA A 35 -1.62 -3.16 -12.29
N GLU A 36 -2.83 -3.50 -12.71
CA GLU A 36 -3.42 -4.84 -12.53
C GLU A 36 -2.88 -5.84 -13.55
N THR A 37 -2.32 -5.35 -14.66
CA THR A 37 -1.70 -6.15 -15.71
C THR A 37 -0.21 -5.84 -15.76
N ALA A 38 0.63 -6.84 -15.47
CA ALA A 38 2.08 -6.67 -15.50
C ALA A 38 2.60 -6.58 -16.94
N PHE A 39 2.03 -7.37 -17.84
CA PHE A 39 2.36 -7.35 -19.27
C PHE A 39 1.28 -8.05 -20.09
N PHE A 40 1.28 -7.74 -21.40
CA PHE A 40 0.49 -8.43 -22.40
C PHE A 40 1.28 -8.50 -23.70
N TYR A 41 1.75 -9.70 -24.08
CA TYR A 41 2.56 -9.95 -25.26
C TYR A 41 1.87 -10.94 -26.19
N PRO A 42 0.94 -10.50 -27.06
CA PRO A 42 0.14 -11.39 -27.89
C PRO A 42 0.90 -11.94 -29.14
N GLN A 43 2.09 -11.42 -29.46
CA GLN A 43 2.79 -11.71 -30.72
C GLN A 43 4.19 -12.31 -30.50
N LEU A 44 4.40 -13.03 -29.41
CA LEU A 44 5.66 -13.72 -29.19
C LEU A 44 5.83 -14.88 -30.17
N ARG A 45 7.06 -15.12 -30.55
CA ARG A 45 7.43 -16.27 -31.40
C ARG A 45 8.56 -17.04 -30.74
N THR A 46 8.53 -18.35 -30.90
CA THR A 46 9.62 -19.22 -30.45
C THR A 46 10.85 -19.08 -31.35
N ASN A 47 12.03 -19.29 -30.75
CA ASN A 47 13.26 -19.50 -31.48
C ASN A 47 13.26 -20.91 -32.15
N GLU A 48 14.39 -21.28 -32.78
CA GLU A 48 14.58 -22.60 -33.45
C GLU A 48 14.54 -23.77 -32.45
N GLN A 49 14.81 -23.51 -31.17
CA GLN A 49 14.76 -24.49 -30.09
C GLN A 49 13.34 -24.62 -29.47
N GLY A 50 12.37 -23.83 -29.94
CA GLY A 50 11.01 -23.83 -29.41
C GLY A 50 10.83 -23.00 -28.14
N GLU A 51 11.80 -22.14 -27.80
CA GLU A 51 11.83 -21.34 -26.60
C GLU A 51 11.36 -19.90 -26.83
N VAL A 52 10.73 -19.29 -25.83
CA VAL A 52 10.41 -17.87 -25.77
C VAL A 52 11.00 -17.29 -24.50
N THR A 53 11.77 -16.22 -24.65
CA THR A 53 12.32 -15.45 -23.52
C THR A 53 11.84 -14.00 -23.64
N PHE A 54 11.33 -13.47 -22.56
CA PHE A 54 10.93 -12.06 -22.45
C PHE A 54 11.21 -11.53 -21.05
N SER A 55 11.29 -10.21 -20.92
CA SER A 55 11.43 -9.52 -19.65
C SER A 55 10.36 -8.46 -19.50
N PHE A 56 9.99 -8.18 -18.27
CA PHE A 56 9.01 -7.15 -17.91
C PHE A 56 9.33 -6.59 -16.53
N THR A 57 8.78 -5.41 -16.24
CA THR A 57 8.87 -4.82 -14.90
C THR A 57 7.60 -5.15 -14.14
N MET A 58 7.76 -5.82 -12.99
CA MET A 58 6.64 -6.15 -12.12
C MET A 58 6.04 -4.88 -11.52
N PRO A 59 4.72 -4.69 -11.56
CA PRO A 59 4.05 -3.63 -10.79
C PRO A 59 4.29 -3.77 -9.28
N GLN A 60 4.10 -2.68 -8.55
CA GLN A 60 4.38 -2.60 -7.11
C GLN A 60 3.23 -3.13 -6.23
N SER A 61 2.19 -3.66 -6.83
CA SER A 61 1.09 -4.31 -6.10
C SER A 61 1.59 -5.56 -5.38
N LEU A 62 1.26 -5.67 -4.08
CA LEU A 62 1.60 -6.83 -3.26
C LEU A 62 0.45 -7.83 -3.33
N THR A 63 0.54 -8.75 -4.28
CA THR A 63 -0.56 -9.66 -4.64
C THR A 63 -0.05 -10.96 -5.23
N ARG A 64 -0.99 -11.86 -5.50
CA ARG A 64 -0.72 -13.06 -6.28
C ARG A 64 -0.98 -12.74 -7.76
N TRP A 65 0.03 -12.88 -8.57
CA TRP A 65 -0.01 -12.74 -10.02
C TRP A 65 -0.32 -14.08 -10.66
N ASN A 66 -1.23 -14.08 -11.62
CA ASN A 66 -1.51 -15.24 -12.44
C ASN A 66 -0.91 -15.01 -13.84
N PHE A 67 0.05 -15.84 -14.21
CA PHE A 67 0.56 -15.90 -15.57
C PHE A 67 -0.26 -16.88 -16.36
N ARG A 68 -0.63 -16.49 -17.57
CA ARG A 68 -1.29 -17.37 -18.53
C ARG A 68 -0.61 -17.27 -19.88
N GLY A 69 -0.06 -18.38 -20.36
CA GLY A 69 0.53 -18.54 -21.68
C GLY A 69 -0.39 -19.39 -22.57
N TYR A 70 -0.59 -18.92 -23.78
CA TYR A 70 -1.25 -19.68 -24.84
C TYR A 70 -0.35 -19.75 -26.05
N SER A 71 -0.17 -20.93 -26.61
CA SER A 71 0.63 -21.15 -27.80
C SER A 71 -0.13 -21.97 -28.84
N HIS A 72 0.23 -21.76 -30.11
CA HIS A 72 -0.27 -22.59 -31.21
C HIS A 72 0.80 -22.74 -32.29
N THR A 73 0.74 -23.84 -32.99
CA THR A 73 1.54 -24.09 -34.21
C THR A 73 0.78 -23.65 -35.45
N LYS A 74 1.44 -23.67 -36.62
CA LYS A 74 0.79 -23.44 -37.91
C LYS A 74 -0.25 -24.54 -38.24
N ASP A 75 -0.04 -25.73 -37.71
CA ASP A 75 -0.93 -26.88 -37.89
C ASP A 75 -2.06 -26.95 -36.83
N MET A 76 -2.31 -25.80 -36.14
CA MET A 76 -3.39 -25.64 -35.16
C MET A 76 -3.26 -26.52 -33.90
N MET A 77 -2.10 -27.09 -33.62
CA MET A 77 -1.84 -27.66 -32.30
C MET A 77 -1.70 -26.53 -31.27
N THR A 78 -2.36 -26.71 -30.12
CA THR A 78 -2.41 -25.68 -29.07
C THR A 78 -1.80 -26.18 -27.78
N GLY A 79 -1.24 -25.25 -26.99
CA GLY A 79 -0.75 -25.50 -25.65
C GLY A 79 -1.12 -24.34 -24.73
N MET A 80 -1.35 -24.64 -23.47
CA MET A 80 -1.60 -23.67 -22.42
C MET A 80 -0.64 -23.87 -21.27
N LEU A 81 -0.22 -22.78 -20.66
CA LEU A 81 0.59 -22.74 -19.44
C LEU A 81 -0.04 -21.76 -18.46
N ASP A 82 -0.35 -22.23 -17.27
CA ASP A 82 -0.74 -21.39 -16.15
C ASP A 82 0.34 -21.47 -15.06
N ALA A 83 0.73 -20.31 -14.53
CA ALA A 83 1.67 -20.22 -13.43
C ALA A 83 1.29 -19.07 -12.50
N THR A 84 1.78 -19.10 -11.28
CA THR A 84 1.52 -18.04 -10.30
C THR A 84 2.81 -17.57 -9.67
N ALA A 85 2.86 -16.27 -9.36
CA ALA A 85 3.92 -15.65 -8.57
C ALA A 85 3.30 -14.74 -7.51
N VAL A 86 3.95 -14.63 -6.34
CA VAL A 86 3.50 -13.75 -5.26
C VAL A 86 4.54 -12.68 -5.06
N THR A 87 4.08 -11.42 -5.08
CA THR A 87 4.90 -10.28 -4.65
C THR A 87 4.55 -9.91 -3.23
N SER A 88 5.55 -9.80 -2.37
CA SER A 88 5.42 -9.42 -0.97
C SER A 88 6.62 -8.59 -0.53
N LYS A 89 6.43 -7.80 0.53
CA LYS A 89 7.52 -7.12 1.24
C LYS A 89 7.62 -7.69 2.65
N GLU A 90 8.80 -7.62 3.24
CA GLU A 90 8.99 -8.00 4.65
C GLU A 90 8.30 -7.02 5.62
N PHE A 91 8.10 -5.79 5.17
CA PHE A 91 7.38 -4.74 5.87
C PHE A 91 6.34 -4.13 4.92
N MET A 92 5.06 -4.17 5.31
CA MET A 92 3.95 -3.77 4.46
C MET A 92 2.99 -2.86 5.20
N LEU A 93 2.58 -1.78 4.53
CA LEU A 93 1.49 -0.91 4.94
C LEU A 93 0.25 -1.21 4.07
N THR A 94 -0.86 -1.53 4.71
CA THR A 94 -2.14 -1.81 4.02
C THR A 94 -3.22 -0.89 4.55
N PRO A 95 -3.49 0.25 3.87
CA PRO A 95 -4.56 1.16 4.24
C PRO A 95 -5.94 0.56 3.98
N ASN A 96 -6.88 0.80 4.88
CA ASN A 96 -8.29 0.53 4.68
C ASN A 96 -9.00 1.84 4.30
N MET A 97 -9.08 2.11 3.00
CA MET A 97 -9.59 3.37 2.47
C MET A 97 -11.11 3.34 2.30
N PRO A 98 -11.85 4.33 2.84
CA PRO A 98 -13.25 4.52 2.48
C PRO A 98 -13.37 4.90 1.01
N ARG A 99 -14.39 4.38 0.32
CA ARG A 99 -14.63 4.73 -1.11
C ARG A 99 -15.15 6.15 -1.28
N PHE A 100 -15.87 6.66 -0.30
CA PHE A 100 -16.41 8.02 -0.26
C PHE A 100 -16.58 8.47 1.18
N VAL A 101 -16.64 9.76 1.36
CA VAL A 101 -16.97 10.45 2.62
C VAL A 101 -17.98 11.55 2.33
N ARG A 102 -18.72 12.00 3.34
CA ARG A 102 -19.70 13.08 3.21
C ARG A 102 -19.27 14.27 4.04
N VAL A 103 -19.63 15.46 3.59
CA VAL A 103 -19.43 16.69 4.36
C VAL A 103 -20.09 16.55 5.73
N GLY A 104 -19.35 16.89 6.76
CA GLY A 104 -19.78 16.76 8.17
C GLY A 104 -19.45 15.41 8.81
N ASP A 105 -18.95 14.42 8.05
CA ASP A 105 -18.51 13.15 8.63
C ASP A 105 -17.30 13.35 9.54
N LYS A 106 -17.31 12.64 10.67
CA LYS A 106 -16.13 12.36 11.48
C LYS A 106 -15.69 10.94 11.17
N THR A 107 -14.64 10.83 10.41
CA THR A 107 -14.20 9.53 9.88
C THR A 107 -12.76 9.21 10.29
N GLN A 108 -12.36 7.98 10.05
CA GLN A 108 -10.98 7.54 10.27
C GLN A 108 -10.50 6.66 9.12
N ILE A 109 -9.20 6.73 8.84
CA ILE A 109 -8.50 5.80 7.97
C ILE A 109 -7.61 4.95 8.87
N ALA A 110 -7.92 3.67 8.93
CA ALA A 110 -7.09 2.68 9.60
C ALA A 110 -6.12 2.05 8.60
N ALA A 111 -4.95 1.63 9.06
CA ALA A 111 -4.02 0.86 8.25
C ALA A 111 -3.37 -0.25 9.08
N GLY A 112 -3.23 -1.42 8.47
CA GLY A 112 -2.42 -2.51 9.01
C GLY A 112 -0.95 -2.33 8.64
N ILE A 113 -0.05 -2.51 9.60
CA ILE A 113 1.40 -2.55 9.39
C ILE A 113 1.87 -3.96 9.70
N ALA A 114 2.19 -4.74 8.68
CA ALA A 114 2.67 -6.11 8.81
C ALA A 114 4.20 -6.14 8.83
N ASN A 115 4.75 -6.88 9.79
CA ASN A 115 6.18 -7.14 9.94
C ASN A 115 6.42 -8.64 9.77
N LEU A 116 6.99 -9.04 8.65
CA LEU A 116 7.35 -10.43 8.35
C LEU A 116 8.82 -10.75 8.68
N THR A 117 9.53 -9.81 9.28
CA THR A 117 10.91 -10.02 9.73
C THR A 117 10.97 -10.79 11.06
N ASP A 118 12.17 -11.15 11.47
CA ASP A 118 12.47 -11.83 12.73
C ASP A 118 12.66 -10.90 13.94
N LYS A 119 12.50 -9.59 13.75
CA LYS A 119 12.73 -8.57 14.77
C LYS A 119 11.57 -7.58 14.85
N GLU A 120 11.38 -7.03 16.06
CA GLU A 120 10.46 -5.91 16.25
C GLU A 120 10.88 -4.70 15.41
N ILE A 121 9.90 -4.05 14.75
CA ILE A 121 10.08 -2.80 14.02
C ILE A 121 9.28 -1.71 14.74
N ARG A 122 9.96 -0.60 15.04
CA ARG A 122 9.38 0.61 15.61
C ARG A 122 9.55 1.76 14.64
N GLY A 123 8.54 2.61 14.55
CA GLY A 123 8.59 3.70 13.58
C GLY A 123 7.44 4.67 13.69
N THR A 124 7.25 5.42 12.61
CA THR A 124 6.19 6.42 12.51
C THR A 124 5.40 6.20 11.22
N ALA A 125 4.09 6.11 11.37
CA ALA A 125 3.15 6.18 10.26
C ALA A 125 2.71 7.63 10.05
N VAL A 126 2.63 8.05 8.80
CA VAL A 126 2.25 9.40 8.39
C VAL A 126 1.10 9.32 7.43
N LEU A 127 0.00 10.02 7.74
CA LEU A 127 -1.11 10.28 6.83
C LEU A 127 -1.01 11.71 6.33
N THR A 128 -1.03 11.92 5.02
CA THR A 128 -1.14 13.23 4.38
C THR A 128 -2.43 13.30 3.57
N LEU A 129 -3.27 14.26 3.91
CA LEU A 129 -4.43 14.64 3.11
C LEU A 129 -4.04 15.82 2.22
N PHE A 130 -4.37 15.75 0.94
CA PHE A 130 -4.03 16.79 -0.01
C PHE A 130 -5.15 16.99 -1.03
N ASP A 131 -5.17 18.14 -1.69
CA ASP A 131 -6.02 18.40 -2.83
C ASP A 131 -5.36 17.81 -4.09
N PRO A 132 -5.94 16.79 -4.74
CA PRO A 132 -5.30 16.13 -5.87
C PRO A 132 -5.22 16.99 -7.14
N MET A 133 -5.97 18.09 -7.21
CA MET A 133 -5.95 19.00 -8.36
C MET A 133 -4.80 20.02 -8.29
N THR A 134 -4.43 20.41 -7.07
CA THR A 134 -3.40 21.45 -6.83
C THR A 134 -2.17 20.91 -6.13
N GLU A 135 -2.21 19.63 -5.70
CA GLU A 135 -1.20 18.97 -4.85
C GLU A 135 -0.96 19.67 -3.49
N LYS A 136 -1.84 20.60 -3.12
CA LYS A 136 -1.71 21.33 -1.87
C LYS A 136 -2.03 20.44 -0.68
N ILE A 137 -1.13 20.40 0.29
CA ILE A 137 -1.35 19.68 1.54
C ILE A 137 -2.43 20.36 2.37
N ILE A 138 -3.41 19.58 2.78
CA ILE A 138 -4.53 20.01 3.63
C ILE A 138 -4.20 19.72 5.09
N SER A 139 -3.72 18.51 5.39
CA SER A 139 -3.26 18.15 6.73
C SER A 139 -2.27 16.98 6.70
N THR A 140 -1.38 16.96 7.67
CA THR A 140 -0.49 15.82 7.92
C THR A 140 -0.63 15.37 9.36
N ARG A 141 -0.78 14.06 9.56
CA ARG A 141 -0.89 13.44 10.89
C ARG A 141 0.16 12.35 11.03
N ARG A 142 0.70 12.21 12.23
CA ARG A 142 1.74 11.22 12.53
C ARG A 142 1.33 10.39 13.72
N GLN A 143 1.61 9.09 13.66
CA GLN A 143 1.39 8.16 14.76
C GLN A 143 2.59 7.22 14.88
N LYS A 144 3.13 7.07 16.08
CA LYS A 144 4.16 6.08 16.34
C LYS A 144 3.55 4.69 16.35
N PHE A 145 4.30 3.71 15.89
CA PHE A 145 3.91 2.30 15.95
C PHE A 145 5.07 1.45 16.45
N SER A 146 4.70 0.29 16.99
CA SER A 146 5.60 -0.82 17.25
C SER A 146 4.93 -2.11 16.80
N VAL A 147 5.62 -2.92 16.03
CA VAL A 147 5.11 -4.19 15.52
C VAL A 147 6.12 -5.29 15.75
N GLU A 148 5.74 -6.30 16.51
CA GLU A 148 6.58 -7.46 16.83
C GLU A 148 6.87 -8.30 15.59
N ALA A 149 7.90 -9.12 15.67
CA ALA A 149 8.27 -10.09 14.64
C ALA A 149 7.09 -10.99 14.25
N GLY A 150 6.81 -11.12 12.95
CA GLY A 150 5.73 -11.94 12.42
C GLY A 150 4.31 -11.47 12.77
N LYS A 151 4.15 -10.24 13.26
CA LYS A 151 2.85 -9.67 13.68
C LYS A 151 2.40 -8.53 12.78
N THR A 152 1.15 -8.09 13.02
CA THR A 152 0.57 -6.91 12.39
C THR A 152 0.08 -5.97 13.49
N ALA A 153 0.47 -4.71 13.42
CA ALA A 153 -0.07 -3.62 14.23
C ALA A 153 -1.09 -2.82 13.42
N SER A 154 -1.97 -2.09 14.09
CA SER A 154 -2.90 -1.16 13.45
C SER A 154 -2.57 0.27 13.87
N VAL A 155 -2.70 1.18 12.91
CA VAL A 155 -2.70 2.63 13.14
C VAL A 155 -3.98 3.22 12.59
N ASP A 156 -4.50 4.27 13.23
CA ASP A 156 -5.71 4.95 12.75
C ASP A 156 -5.59 6.46 12.86
N PHE A 157 -6.09 7.13 11.83
CA PHE A 157 -6.04 8.57 11.70
C PHE A 157 -7.46 9.11 11.54
N ARG A 158 -7.89 9.91 12.51
CA ARG A 158 -9.22 10.54 12.52
C ARG A 158 -9.16 11.91 11.86
N PHE A 159 -10.17 12.25 11.08
CA PHE A 159 -10.32 13.58 10.51
C PHE A 159 -11.80 13.95 10.29
N ASP A 160 -12.06 15.25 10.25
CA ASP A 160 -13.38 15.80 9.95
C ASP A 160 -13.45 16.19 8.47
N VAL A 161 -14.53 15.80 7.81
CA VAL A 161 -14.77 16.09 6.40
C VAL A 161 -15.48 17.44 6.28
N THR A 162 -14.87 18.38 5.58
CA THR A 162 -15.40 19.72 5.35
C THR A 162 -15.84 19.88 3.88
N ASP A 163 -16.63 20.91 3.62
CA ASP A 163 -17.11 21.30 2.28
C ASP A 163 -16.09 22.05 1.42
N ARG A 164 -14.85 22.14 1.88
CA ARG A 164 -13.80 22.92 1.19
C ARG A 164 -13.22 22.23 -0.03
N TYR A 165 -13.42 20.92 -0.16
CA TYR A 165 -12.78 20.10 -1.20
C TYR A 165 -13.76 19.05 -1.70
N ASP A 166 -13.96 19.00 -3.01
CA ASP A 166 -14.79 17.98 -3.68
C ASP A 166 -14.07 16.63 -3.76
N LEU A 167 -12.74 16.65 -3.79
CA LEU A 167 -11.86 15.50 -3.84
C LEU A 167 -10.78 15.60 -2.77
N LEU A 168 -10.53 14.48 -2.09
CA LEU A 168 -9.44 14.36 -1.13
C LEU A 168 -8.44 13.29 -1.61
N GLY A 169 -7.22 13.72 -1.83
CA GLY A 169 -6.08 12.81 -2.02
C GLY A 169 -5.57 12.33 -0.65
N VAL A 170 -5.23 11.06 -0.58
CA VAL A 170 -4.66 10.45 0.62
C VAL A 170 -3.33 9.81 0.27
N ARG A 171 -2.31 10.16 1.04
CA ARG A 171 -1.02 9.48 1.01
C ARG A 171 -0.70 8.98 2.41
N MET A 172 -0.31 7.73 2.50
CA MET A 172 0.07 7.13 3.78
C MET A 172 1.41 6.43 3.62
N VAL A 173 2.31 6.64 4.57
CA VAL A 173 3.64 6.02 4.61
C VAL A 173 3.91 5.55 6.03
N ALA A 174 4.48 4.37 6.16
CA ALA A 174 5.07 3.87 7.41
C ALA A 174 6.59 3.79 7.24
N ASP A 175 7.30 4.40 8.16
CA ASP A 175 8.76 4.41 8.22
C ASP A 175 9.23 3.77 9.53
N GLY A 176 9.87 2.63 9.43
CA GLY A 176 10.53 1.88 10.51
C GLY A 176 12.06 1.96 10.42
N GLY A 177 12.61 3.01 9.82
CA GLY A 177 14.03 3.25 9.64
C GLY A 177 14.61 2.47 8.45
N LYS A 178 15.06 1.26 8.67
CA LYS A 178 15.58 0.40 7.57
C LYS A 178 14.48 -0.05 6.59
N PHE A 179 13.23 -0.12 7.06
CA PHE A 179 12.07 -0.58 6.30
C PHE A 179 11.08 0.56 6.12
N SER A 180 10.56 0.72 4.91
CA SER A 180 9.50 1.69 4.62
C SER A 180 8.53 1.14 3.58
N ASP A 181 7.26 1.55 3.70
CA ASP A 181 6.20 1.21 2.74
C ASP A 181 5.10 2.29 2.74
N GLY A 182 4.42 2.46 1.58
CA GLY A 182 3.35 3.41 1.42
C GLY A 182 2.60 3.27 0.12
#